data_b7207c0bac5cad88f29368ff69c36ab8
#
_entry.id   b7207c0bac5cad88f29368ff69c36ab8
#
_cell.length_a   1.000
_cell.length_b   1.000
_cell.length_c   1.000
_cell.angle_alpha   90.00
_cell.angle_beta   90.00
_cell.angle_gamma   90.00
#
_symmetry.space_group_name_H-M   'P 1'
#
loop_
_entity.id
_entity.type
_entity.pdbx_description
1 polymer ?
#
loop_
_entity_poly.entity_id
_entity_poly.type
_entity_poly.pdbx_seq_one_letter_code
_entity_poly.pdbx_strand_id
1 'polypeptide(L)'
;MLYNYSAIVPGISGAGCAVAFKEKCREGYVPDGADESSRNKGITYSHAEVTGRKQNLMSTTDRYSSPLSERYASKEMQYIFSQDFKFSTWRRLWIALAETEKELGLPITQEQIDEMKEHVTDINYDVARAREKEVRHDVMSHVYAYGVQCPKAKGIIHLGATSCYVGDNTDIIIMSEALKLIRRKLVNVINELAKFADKEKNQPCLAFTHFQPAQPTTLGKRATLWLNEFVMDLEDLEYVQGTLKLLGSKGTTGTQASFLELFNGDQEKCDRLDPMIAEKMGFTSCYPVSGQTYSRKVDTRVCNILAGIAASAHKFSNDIRLLQHLKEVEEPFEKSQIGSSAMAYKRNPMRDERIASLSRYVMIDALNPAMTSAEQWFERTLDDSANKRISIAEGFLATDGILDLMMNVVDGLVVYPKVIEKHLMAELPFMATENIMMDATKAGGDRQELHERIRELSMEAGKTVKVEGKDNDLLERIAKDPTFHLSLEDLQRSMDPKKYVGRAPYQVDKYLNEVVYPILKERKDLLGMKAEINV
;
A
#
# COMPACT_ATOMS: atom_id res chain seq x y z
N MET A 1 35.40 14.10 -14.47
CA MET A 1 36.47 13.29 -13.85
C MET A 1 35.92 11.88 -13.66
N LEU A 2 36.31 10.98 -14.55
CA LEU A 2 35.96 9.55 -14.55
C LEU A 2 36.98 8.84 -13.65
N TYR A 3 36.53 8.14 -12.64
CA TYR A 3 37.36 7.19 -11.92
C TYR A 3 36.97 5.77 -12.31
N ASN A 4 37.83 5.12 -13.07
CA ASN A 4 37.86 3.68 -13.30
C ASN A 4 38.35 2.97 -12.03
N TYR A 5 37.60 1.97 -11.56
CA TYR A 5 38.10 0.92 -10.69
C TYR A 5 37.99 -0.43 -11.40
N SER A 6 39.10 -0.85 -12.00
CA SER A 6 39.33 -2.23 -12.36
C SER A 6 40.10 -2.90 -11.21
N ALA A 7 39.45 -3.81 -10.50
CA ALA A 7 40.15 -4.75 -9.61
C ALA A 7 40.02 -6.16 -10.18
N ILE A 8 41.15 -6.68 -10.59
CA ILE A 8 41.41 -8.00 -11.11
C ILE A 8 41.29 -9.02 -9.96
N VAL A 9 40.50 -10.08 -10.16
CA VAL A 9 40.56 -11.32 -9.38
C VAL A 9 40.85 -12.45 -10.37
N PRO A 10 41.90 -13.24 -10.16
CA PRO A 10 42.27 -14.32 -11.08
C PRO A 10 41.50 -15.62 -10.79
N GLY A 11 41.01 -16.18 -11.85
CA GLY A 11 40.82 -17.58 -12.21
C GLY A 11 40.42 -18.62 -11.15
N ILE A 12 39.14 -19.07 -11.25
CA ILE A 12 38.77 -20.46 -10.97
C ILE A 12 37.90 -20.93 -12.12
N SER A 13 38.43 -21.87 -12.92
CA SER A 13 37.76 -22.52 -14.02
C SER A 13 36.59 -23.37 -13.50
N GLY A 14 35.41 -23.14 -14.07
CA GLY A 14 34.24 -23.96 -13.80
C GLY A 14 34.33 -25.32 -14.49
N ALA A 15 34.45 -26.37 -13.70
CA ALA A 15 34.01 -27.75 -14.01
C ALA A 15 34.30 -28.62 -12.78
N GLY A 16 33.40 -28.66 -11.82
CA GLY A 16 33.63 -29.53 -10.64
C GLY A 16 32.53 -29.50 -9.57
N CYS A 17 31.52 -28.67 -9.68
CA CYS A 17 30.53 -28.49 -8.60
C CYS A 17 29.14 -29.12 -8.83
N ALA A 18 28.96 -29.87 -9.91
CA ALA A 18 27.68 -30.49 -10.24
C ALA A 18 27.57 -31.99 -9.89
N VAL A 19 28.62 -32.64 -9.44
CA VAL A 19 28.62 -34.09 -9.15
C VAL A 19 28.61 -34.43 -7.66
N ALA A 20 28.95 -33.50 -6.78
CA ALA A 20 29.09 -33.78 -5.33
C ALA A 20 27.77 -33.71 -4.54
N PHE A 21 26.62 -33.30 -5.14
CA PHE A 21 25.34 -33.17 -4.43
C PHE A 21 24.38 -34.35 -4.61
N LYS A 22 24.75 -35.38 -5.38
CA LYS A 22 23.91 -36.56 -5.63
C LYS A 22 24.25 -37.82 -4.84
N GLU A 23 25.36 -37.84 -4.11
CA GLU A 23 25.80 -39.06 -3.41
C GLU A 23 25.68 -39.04 -1.88
N LYS A 24 25.26 -37.96 -1.24
CA LYS A 24 25.16 -37.88 0.23
C LYS A 24 23.74 -38.04 0.82
N CYS A 25 22.74 -38.43 0.04
CA CYS A 25 21.39 -38.73 0.51
C CYS A 25 21.02 -40.21 0.51
N ARG A 26 21.99 -41.12 0.63
CA ARG A 26 21.73 -42.56 0.61
C ARG A 26 22.35 -43.36 1.77
N GLU A 27 22.60 -42.75 2.91
CA GLU A 27 22.85 -43.56 4.13
C GLU A 27 22.04 -43.00 5.28
N GLY A 28 20.88 -43.63 5.52
CA GLY A 28 20.04 -43.35 6.66
C GLY A 28 20.64 -43.93 7.92
N TYR A 29 20.97 -43.08 8.86
CA TYR A 29 21.31 -43.47 10.23
C TYR A 29 20.06 -44.05 10.91
N VAL A 30 20.11 -45.31 11.29
CA VAL A 30 19.08 -45.99 12.07
C VAL A 30 19.61 -46.22 13.48
N PRO A 31 19.00 -45.63 14.54
CA PRO A 31 19.33 -46.05 15.92
C PRO A 31 18.67 -47.40 16.21
N ASP A 32 19.45 -48.36 16.75
CA ASP A 32 18.97 -49.65 17.22
C ASP A 32 17.93 -49.47 18.35
N GLY A 33 16.76 -50.08 18.19
CA GLY A 33 15.83 -50.27 19.31
C GLY A 33 14.40 -49.79 19.17
N ALA A 34 13.81 -49.62 17.98
CA ALA A 34 12.43 -49.26 17.81
C ALA A 34 11.64 -50.39 17.11
N ASP A 35 10.55 -50.81 17.74
CA ASP A 35 9.57 -51.84 17.30
C ASP A 35 9.02 -51.53 15.89
N GLU A 36 8.99 -52.53 15.03
CA GLU A 36 8.56 -52.46 13.62
C GLU A 36 7.05 -52.23 13.41
N SER A 37 6.24 -52.15 14.46
CA SER A 37 4.78 -52.03 14.35
C SER A 37 4.24 -50.60 14.15
N SER A 38 5.09 -49.56 14.16
CA SER A 38 4.68 -48.14 14.05
C SER A 38 5.16 -47.40 12.79
N ARG A 39 5.65 -48.14 11.78
CA ARG A 39 6.06 -47.53 10.50
C ARG A 39 4.88 -47.49 9.50
N ASN A 40 4.63 -46.28 8.99
CA ASN A 40 3.72 -45.93 7.88
C ASN A 40 2.24 -45.75 8.23
N LYS A 41 1.91 -44.65 8.89
CA LYS A 41 0.67 -43.94 8.55
C LYS A 41 1.04 -42.56 7.97
N GLY A 42 1.66 -42.55 6.83
CA GLY A 42 1.58 -41.41 5.92
C GLY A 42 0.14 -41.31 5.42
N ILE A 43 -0.51 -40.18 5.60
CA ILE A 43 -1.87 -39.94 5.08
C ILE A 43 -1.73 -39.87 3.55
N THR A 44 -1.82 -41.04 2.90
CA THR A 44 -1.99 -41.15 1.45
C THR A 44 -3.48 -41.10 1.17
N TYR A 45 -3.98 -39.93 0.76
CA TYR A 45 -5.33 -39.85 0.19
C TYR A 45 -5.36 -40.66 -1.11
N SER A 46 -6.26 -41.69 -1.19
CA SER A 46 -6.43 -42.41 -2.43
C SER A 46 -7.09 -41.51 -3.48
N HIS A 47 -6.75 -41.72 -4.75
CA HIS A 47 -7.36 -40.96 -5.86
C HIS A 47 -8.90 -41.08 -5.85
N ALA A 48 -9.46 -42.14 -5.28
CA ALA A 48 -10.89 -42.36 -5.09
C ALA A 48 -11.52 -41.48 -4.02
N GLU A 49 -10.76 -41.08 -2.96
CA GLU A 49 -11.26 -40.17 -1.92
C GLU A 49 -11.30 -38.72 -2.41
N VAL A 50 -10.43 -38.36 -3.36
CA VAL A 50 -10.43 -37.05 -3.99
C VAL A 50 -11.52 -36.91 -5.06
N THR A 51 -11.87 -38.02 -5.75
CA THR A 51 -12.87 -38.04 -6.84
C THR A 51 -14.26 -38.50 -6.43
N GLY A 52 -14.41 -39.15 -5.28
CA GLY A 52 -15.66 -39.79 -4.84
C GLY A 52 -16.64 -38.91 -4.05
N ARG A 53 -16.35 -37.61 -3.83
CA ARG A 53 -17.36 -36.67 -3.30
C ARG A 53 -18.39 -36.39 -4.38
N LYS A 54 -19.55 -37.05 -4.28
CA LYS A 54 -20.74 -36.72 -5.07
C LYS A 54 -20.97 -35.23 -5.12
N GLN A 55 -21.34 -34.71 -6.30
CA GLN A 55 -21.81 -33.36 -6.58
C GLN A 55 -23.00 -32.95 -5.69
N ASN A 56 -22.76 -32.75 -4.39
CA ASN A 56 -23.69 -32.12 -3.49
C ASN A 56 -23.05 -30.85 -2.97
N LEU A 57 -23.65 -29.72 -3.30
CA LEU A 57 -23.39 -28.37 -2.78
C LEU A 57 -21.90 -28.13 -2.49
N MET A 58 -21.24 -27.49 -3.43
CA MET A 58 -19.80 -27.16 -3.31
C MET A 58 -19.56 -26.50 -1.96
N SER A 59 -18.84 -27.20 -1.06
CA SER A 59 -18.30 -26.59 0.15
C SER A 59 -17.46 -25.40 -0.22
N THR A 60 -17.66 -24.26 0.44
CA THR A 60 -16.83 -23.06 0.26
C THR A 60 -15.42 -23.25 0.84
N THR A 61 -15.19 -24.33 1.58
CA THR A 61 -13.95 -24.61 2.31
C THR A 61 -13.04 -25.65 1.65
N ASP A 62 -13.42 -26.21 0.50
CA ASP A 62 -12.66 -27.23 -0.24
C ASP A 62 -11.86 -26.67 -1.43
N ARG A 63 -11.79 -25.34 -1.54
CA ARG A 63 -11.09 -24.61 -2.60
C ARG A 63 -10.22 -23.53 -2.02
N TYR A 64 -9.15 -23.21 -2.73
CA TYR A 64 -8.35 -22.04 -2.41
C TYR A 64 -9.19 -20.77 -2.64
N SER A 65 -9.14 -19.85 -1.68
CA SER A 65 -9.64 -18.49 -1.79
C SER A 65 -8.54 -17.51 -1.41
N SER A 66 -8.57 -16.33 -1.99
CA SER A 66 -7.54 -15.32 -1.72
C SER A 66 -7.71 -14.74 -0.32
N PRO A 67 -6.66 -14.74 0.52
CA PRO A 67 -6.70 -14.05 1.81
C PRO A 67 -7.01 -12.56 1.71
N LEU A 68 -6.70 -11.93 0.57
CA LEU A 68 -7.01 -10.53 0.32
C LEU A 68 -8.53 -10.29 0.38
N SER A 69 -9.31 -11.16 -0.26
CA SER A 69 -10.78 -11.04 -0.27
C SER A 69 -11.42 -11.49 1.05
N GLU A 70 -10.87 -12.53 1.69
CA GLU A 70 -11.50 -13.10 2.89
C GLU A 70 -11.16 -12.33 4.17
N ARG A 71 -9.96 -11.73 4.24
CA ARG A 71 -9.42 -11.25 5.50
C ARG A 71 -9.06 -9.77 5.51
N TYR A 72 -8.66 -9.19 4.38
CA TYR A 72 -7.96 -7.91 4.40
C TYR A 72 -8.71 -6.78 3.70
N ALA A 73 -9.21 -7.00 2.49
CA ALA A 73 -9.86 -5.95 1.73
C ALA A 73 -11.30 -5.67 2.21
N SER A 74 -11.71 -4.41 2.16
CA SER A 74 -13.07 -3.99 2.43
C SER A 74 -14.05 -4.56 1.40
N LYS A 75 -15.32 -4.66 1.79
CA LYS A 75 -16.39 -5.10 0.88
C LYS A 75 -16.57 -4.15 -0.29
N GLU A 76 -16.34 -2.85 -0.08
CA GLU A 76 -16.43 -1.82 -1.11
C GLU A 76 -15.37 -2.04 -2.20
N MET A 77 -14.10 -2.28 -1.83
CA MET A 77 -13.05 -2.59 -2.81
C MET A 77 -13.31 -3.92 -3.53
N GLN A 78 -13.75 -4.95 -2.81
CA GLN A 78 -14.12 -6.23 -3.42
C GLN A 78 -15.24 -6.09 -4.44
N TYR A 79 -16.25 -5.23 -4.17
CA TYR A 79 -17.34 -4.97 -5.11
C TYR A 79 -16.85 -4.29 -6.38
N ILE A 80 -15.93 -3.31 -6.29
CA ILE A 80 -15.35 -2.62 -7.45
C ILE A 80 -14.66 -3.61 -8.40
N PHE A 81 -14.03 -4.65 -7.87
CA PHE A 81 -13.37 -5.72 -8.65
C PHE A 81 -14.28 -6.93 -8.94
N SER A 82 -15.56 -6.88 -8.58
CA SER A 82 -16.51 -7.98 -8.78
C SER A 82 -16.93 -8.14 -10.24
N GLN A 83 -17.46 -9.32 -10.56
CA GLN A 83 -18.10 -9.57 -11.85
C GLN A 83 -19.32 -8.67 -12.08
N ASP A 84 -20.11 -8.40 -11.03
CA ASP A 84 -21.30 -7.56 -11.12
C ASP A 84 -20.94 -6.13 -11.53
N PHE A 85 -19.92 -5.55 -10.91
CA PHE A 85 -19.42 -4.23 -11.30
C PHE A 85 -18.87 -4.23 -12.73
N LYS A 86 -18.05 -5.21 -13.07
CA LYS A 86 -17.44 -5.35 -14.40
C LYS A 86 -18.50 -5.44 -15.49
N PHE A 87 -19.41 -6.38 -15.38
CA PHE A 87 -20.35 -6.64 -16.47
C PHE A 87 -21.51 -5.64 -16.55
N SER A 88 -21.92 -5.05 -15.43
CA SER A 88 -22.83 -3.90 -15.49
C SER A 88 -22.18 -2.69 -16.14
N THR A 89 -20.87 -2.50 -15.96
CA THR A 89 -20.09 -1.46 -16.67
C THR A 89 -20.01 -1.74 -18.17
N TRP A 90 -19.85 -3.01 -18.60
CA TRP A 90 -19.94 -3.37 -20.01
C TRP A 90 -21.28 -2.96 -20.63
N ARG A 91 -22.38 -3.24 -19.92
CA ARG A 91 -23.73 -2.85 -20.39
C ARG A 91 -23.88 -1.34 -20.46
N ARG A 92 -23.38 -0.58 -19.48
CA ARG A 92 -23.37 0.89 -19.55
C ARG A 92 -22.56 1.42 -20.73
N LEU A 93 -21.41 0.81 -21.03
CA LEU A 93 -20.61 1.17 -22.21
C LEU A 93 -21.33 0.87 -23.52
N TRP A 94 -22.01 -0.27 -23.65
CA TRP A 94 -22.83 -0.56 -24.84
C TRP A 94 -24.01 0.39 -24.99
N ILE A 95 -24.65 0.81 -23.90
CA ILE A 95 -25.70 1.83 -23.92
C ILE A 95 -25.12 3.18 -24.37
N ALA A 96 -24.00 3.61 -23.79
CA ALA A 96 -23.35 4.86 -24.16
C ALA A 96 -22.93 4.87 -25.64
N LEU A 97 -22.47 3.74 -26.18
CA LEU A 97 -22.16 3.58 -27.59
C LEU A 97 -23.42 3.73 -28.46
N ALA A 98 -24.49 2.98 -28.16
CA ALA A 98 -25.74 3.00 -28.94
C ALA A 98 -26.42 4.39 -28.92
N GLU A 99 -26.42 5.07 -27.76
CA GLU A 99 -26.90 6.44 -27.64
C GLU A 99 -26.09 7.40 -28.52
N THR A 100 -24.76 7.29 -28.48
CA THR A 100 -23.88 8.16 -29.25
C THR A 100 -24.00 7.89 -30.75
N GLU A 101 -24.07 6.64 -31.18
CA GLU A 101 -24.29 6.24 -32.55
C GLU A 101 -25.63 6.75 -33.09
N LYS A 102 -26.70 6.70 -32.28
CA LYS A 102 -27.99 7.28 -32.61
C LYS A 102 -27.89 8.80 -32.79
N GLU A 103 -27.26 9.51 -31.85
CA GLU A 103 -27.07 10.96 -31.91
C GLU A 103 -26.23 11.40 -33.13
N LEU A 104 -25.33 10.53 -33.60
CA LEU A 104 -24.53 10.72 -34.79
C LEU A 104 -25.25 10.29 -36.07
N GLY A 105 -26.49 9.81 -35.97
CA GLY A 105 -27.37 9.58 -37.10
C GLY A 105 -27.46 8.15 -37.62
N LEU A 106 -26.98 7.16 -36.87
CA LEU A 106 -27.26 5.76 -37.19
C LEU A 106 -28.72 5.40 -36.88
N PRO A 107 -29.32 4.43 -37.57
CA PRO A 107 -30.75 4.08 -37.44
C PRO A 107 -31.01 3.24 -36.19
N ILE A 108 -30.67 3.77 -35.03
CA ILE A 108 -30.91 3.19 -33.70
C ILE A 108 -32.16 3.86 -33.10
N THR A 109 -33.10 3.04 -32.64
CA THR A 109 -34.37 3.56 -32.06
C THR A 109 -34.24 3.79 -30.55
N GLN A 110 -35.09 4.70 -30.02
CA GLN A 110 -35.13 4.92 -28.56
C GLN A 110 -35.60 3.66 -27.82
N GLU A 111 -36.52 2.91 -28.39
CA GLU A 111 -37.05 1.67 -27.83
C GLU A 111 -35.93 0.60 -27.62
N GLN A 112 -34.99 0.52 -28.54
CA GLN A 112 -33.84 -0.36 -28.40
C GLN A 112 -32.94 0.05 -27.22
N ILE A 113 -32.67 1.34 -27.08
CA ILE A 113 -31.85 1.88 -25.99
C ILE A 113 -32.57 1.71 -24.65
N ASP A 114 -33.87 1.96 -24.59
CA ASP A 114 -34.65 1.82 -23.36
C ASP A 114 -34.68 0.36 -22.88
N GLU A 115 -34.86 -0.61 -23.79
CA GLU A 115 -34.77 -2.03 -23.49
C GLU A 115 -33.39 -2.41 -22.92
N MET A 116 -32.30 -1.87 -23.48
CA MET A 116 -30.95 -2.07 -22.92
C MET A 116 -30.84 -1.50 -21.50
N LYS A 117 -31.41 -0.33 -21.22
CA LYS A 117 -31.35 0.31 -19.91
C LYS A 117 -32.11 -0.48 -18.83
N GLU A 118 -33.18 -1.17 -19.19
CA GLU A 118 -33.94 -2.00 -18.24
C GLU A 118 -33.11 -3.17 -17.67
N HIS A 119 -32.10 -3.62 -18.40
CA HIS A 119 -31.30 -4.80 -18.08
C HIS A 119 -29.83 -4.49 -17.77
N VAL A 120 -29.51 -3.35 -17.13
CA VAL A 120 -28.11 -2.99 -16.83
C VAL A 120 -27.48 -3.90 -15.78
N THR A 121 -28.21 -4.29 -14.73
CA THR A 121 -27.68 -4.96 -13.54
C THR A 121 -28.14 -6.41 -13.36
N ASP A 122 -29.20 -6.83 -13.99
CA ASP A 122 -29.76 -8.19 -13.89
C ASP A 122 -29.08 -9.17 -14.88
N ILE A 123 -27.80 -9.38 -14.71
CA ILE A 123 -26.97 -10.15 -15.64
C ILE A 123 -27.29 -11.64 -15.55
N ASN A 124 -27.66 -12.26 -16.67
CA ASN A 124 -27.87 -13.70 -16.75
C ASN A 124 -26.53 -14.43 -16.95
N TYR A 125 -25.85 -14.72 -15.84
CA TYR A 125 -24.56 -15.40 -15.83
C TYR A 125 -24.63 -16.84 -16.38
N ASP A 126 -25.74 -17.53 -16.21
CA ASP A 126 -25.85 -18.92 -16.68
C ASP A 126 -25.86 -18.99 -18.20
N VAL A 127 -26.62 -18.09 -18.86
CA VAL A 127 -26.61 -17.96 -20.32
C VAL A 127 -25.23 -17.54 -20.84
N ALA A 128 -24.60 -16.55 -20.18
CA ALA A 128 -23.27 -16.08 -20.56
C ALA A 128 -22.23 -17.21 -20.46
N ARG A 129 -22.18 -17.94 -19.33
CA ARG A 129 -21.25 -19.06 -19.09
C ARG A 129 -21.49 -20.23 -20.06
N ALA A 130 -22.76 -20.57 -20.34
CA ALA A 130 -23.08 -21.61 -21.29
C ALA A 130 -22.55 -21.24 -22.69
N ARG A 131 -22.79 -19.99 -23.12
CA ARG A 131 -22.31 -19.51 -24.42
C ARG A 131 -20.79 -19.43 -24.50
N GLU A 132 -20.11 -19.03 -23.40
CA GLU A 132 -18.65 -18.95 -23.37
C GLU A 132 -17.99 -20.33 -23.53
N LYS A 133 -18.59 -21.39 -22.96
CA LYS A 133 -18.10 -22.77 -23.19
C LYS A 133 -18.14 -23.18 -24.65
N GLU A 134 -19.10 -22.67 -25.42
CA GLU A 134 -19.23 -22.96 -26.85
C GLU A 134 -18.25 -22.16 -27.69
N VAL A 135 -18.25 -20.82 -27.51
CA VAL A 135 -17.53 -19.89 -28.41
C VAL A 135 -16.14 -19.51 -27.91
N ARG A 136 -15.77 -19.82 -26.66
CA ARG A 136 -14.47 -19.53 -26.04
C ARG A 136 -14.11 -18.04 -26.07
N HIS A 137 -15.11 -17.16 -25.91
CA HIS A 137 -14.95 -15.73 -25.98
C HIS A 137 -15.91 -15.02 -25.02
N ASP A 138 -15.37 -14.41 -23.96
CA ASP A 138 -16.13 -13.78 -22.88
C ASP A 138 -17.04 -12.64 -23.38
N VAL A 139 -16.49 -11.66 -24.11
CA VAL A 139 -17.27 -10.49 -24.57
C VAL A 139 -18.41 -10.93 -25.47
N MET A 140 -18.19 -11.81 -26.44
CA MET A 140 -19.23 -12.29 -27.35
C MET A 140 -20.30 -13.12 -26.62
N SER A 141 -19.94 -13.77 -25.54
CA SER A 141 -20.88 -14.49 -24.68
C SER A 141 -21.80 -13.55 -23.93
N HIS A 142 -21.27 -12.44 -23.44
CA HIS A 142 -22.07 -11.40 -22.78
C HIS A 142 -22.90 -10.58 -23.78
N VAL A 143 -22.41 -10.32 -25.00
CA VAL A 143 -23.22 -9.73 -26.08
C VAL A 143 -24.43 -10.64 -26.39
N TYR A 144 -24.20 -11.95 -26.50
CA TYR A 144 -25.27 -12.92 -26.70
C TYR A 144 -26.27 -12.93 -25.53
N ALA A 145 -25.79 -13.04 -24.30
CA ALA A 145 -26.65 -13.08 -23.11
C ALA A 145 -27.48 -11.78 -22.98
N TYR A 146 -26.89 -10.63 -23.27
CA TYR A 146 -27.60 -9.35 -23.29
C TYR A 146 -28.64 -9.29 -24.40
N GLY A 147 -28.31 -9.75 -25.60
CA GLY A 147 -29.25 -9.86 -26.72
C GLY A 147 -30.42 -10.81 -26.50
N VAL A 148 -30.28 -11.84 -25.65
CA VAL A 148 -31.40 -12.69 -25.21
C VAL A 148 -32.37 -11.92 -24.35
N GLN A 149 -31.87 -11.04 -23.47
CA GLN A 149 -32.70 -10.19 -22.61
C GLN A 149 -33.28 -8.97 -23.38
N CYS A 150 -32.57 -8.51 -24.43
CA CYS A 150 -32.92 -7.33 -25.22
C CYS A 150 -33.13 -7.70 -26.70
N PRO A 151 -34.21 -8.43 -27.05
CA PRO A 151 -34.42 -8.92 -28.42
C PRO A 151 -34.56 -7.82 -29.47
N LYS A 152 -35.09 -6.63 -29.13
CA LYS A 152 -35.18 -5.49 -30.05
C LYS A 152 -33.83 -4.84 -30.30
N ALA A 153 -32.98 -4.78 -29.27
CA ALA A 153 -31.66 -4.19 -29.33
C ALA A 153 -30.57 -5.16 -29.78
N LYS A 154 -30.85 -6.47 -29.92
CA LYS A 154 -29.87 -7.51 -30.22
C LYS A 154 -28.93 -7.18 -31.38
N GLY A 155 -29.44 -6.50 -32.42
CA GLY A 155 -28.67 -6.18 -33.60
C GLY A 155 -27.74 -4.97 -33.47
N ILE A 156 -27.89 -4.18 -32.43
CA ILE A 156 -27.09 -2.96 -32.20
C ILE A 156 -26.12 -3.06 -31.02
N ILE A 157 -26.24 -4.11 -30.19
CA ILE A 157 -25.30 -4.33 -29.10
C ILE A 157 -23.90 -4.56 -29.67
N HIS A 158 -22.92 -3.74 -29.27
CA HIS A 158 -21.53 -3.85 -29.71
C HIS A 158 -21.27 -3.47 -31.19
N LEU A 159 -22.12 -2.64 -31.78
CA LEU A 159 -22.02 -2.23 -33.18
C LEU A 159 -20.70 -1.49 -33.42
N GLY A 160 -19.97 -1.87 -34.49
CA GLY A 160 -18.67 -1.28 -34.83
C GLY A 160 -17.52 -1.51 -33.83
N ALA A 161 -17.82 -1.98 -32.63
CA ALA A 161 -16.86 -2.11 -31.55
C ALA A 161 -16.07 -3.44 -31.58
N THR A 162 -14.96 -3.48 -30.88
CA THR A 162 -14.17 -4.70 -30.60
C THR A 162 -14.21 -5.00 -29.09
N SER A 163 -13.75 -6.19 -28.69
CA SER A 163 -13.77 -6.62 -27.29
C SER A 163 -13.09 -5.66 -26.33
N CYS A 164 -12.01 -4.99 -26.78
CA CYS A 164 -11.29 -4.02 -25.96
C CYS A 164 -12.09 -2.74 -25.70
N TYR A 165 -13.15 -2.44 -26.48
CA TYR A 165 -14.05 -1.33 -26.18
C TYR A 165 -14.65 -1.48 -24.78
N VAL A 166 -15.24 -2.62 -24.46
CA VAL A 166 -15.79 -2.84 -23.12
C VAL A 166 -14.71 -3.25 -22.12
N GLY A 167 -13.76 -4.10 -22.51
CA GLY A 167 -12.72 -4.59 -21.61
C GLY A 167 -11.85 -3.47 -21.07
N ASP A 168 -11.20 -2.74 -21.95
CA ASP A 168 -10.21 -1.73 -21.60
C ASP A 168 -10.84 -0.45 -20.98
N ASN A 169 -11.98 0.02 -21.52
CA ASN A 169 -12.69 1.13 -20.88
C ASN A 169 -13.15 0.76 -19.46
N THR A 170 -13.63 -0.46 -19.24
CA THR A 170 -14.02 -0.95 -17.90
C THR A 170 -12.83 -1.05 -16.97
N ASP A 171 -11.67 -1.50 -17.41
CA ASP A 171 -10.46 -1.56 -16.58
C ASP A 171 -10.06 -0.16 -16.07
N ILE A 172 -10.14 0.86 -16.93
CA ILE A 172 -9.89 2.25 -16.53
C ILE A 172 -10.95 2.75 -15.53
N ILE A 173 -12.23 2.43 -15.75
CA ILE A 173 -13.32 2.82 -14.84
C ILE A 173 -13.11 2.16 -13.48
N ILE A 174 -12.79 0.87 -13.43
CA ILE A 174 -12.49 0.13 -12.20
C ILE A 174 -11.32 0.78 -11.47
N MET A 175 -10.19 1.04 -12.14
CA MET A 175 -9.04 1.70 -11.53
C MET A 175 -9.38 3.10 -11.02
N SER A 176 -10.21 3.86 -11.75
CA SER A 176 -10.65 5.19 -11.31
C SER A 176 -11.50 5.13 -10.04
N GLU A 177 -12.47 4.21 -9.96
CA GLU A 177 -13.31 4.03 -8.78
C GLU A 177 -12.48 3.50 -7.58
N ALA A 178 -11.59 2.55 -7.82
CA ALA A 178 -10.69 2.04 -6.79
C ALA A 178 -9.75 3.14 -6.25
N LEU A 179 -9.18 3.99 -7.12
CA LEU A 179 -8.37 5.14 -6.69
C LEU A 179 -9.18 6.15 -5.88
N LYS A 180 -10.46 6.36 -6.18
CA LYS A 180 -11.34 7.22 -5.36
C LYS A 180 -11.47 6.67 -3.93
N LEU A 181 -11.61 5.36 -3.78
CA LEU A 181 -11.69 4.72 -2.48
C LEU A 181 -10.35 4.80 -1.73
N ILE A 182 -9.24 4.50 -2.41
CA ILE A 182 -7.88 4.64 -1.83
C ILE A 182 -7.63 6.09 -1.39
N ARG A 183 -7.96 7.07 -2.24
CA ARG A 183 -7.87 8.50 -1.90
C ARG A 183 -8.64 8.85 -0.63
N ARG A 184 -9.88 8.36 -0.52
CA ARG A 184 -10.72 8.58 0.66
C ARG A 184 -10.07 8.00 1.92
N LYS A 185 -9.57 6.78 1.88
CA LYS A 185 -8.88 6.15 3.01
C LYS A 185 -7.59 6.88 3.37
N LEU A 186 -6.79 7.27 2.37
CA LEU A 186 -5.54 8.00 2.56
C LEU A 186 -5.76 9.35 3.26
N VAL A 187 -6.79 10.11 2.85
CA VAL A 187 -7.18 11.36 3.52
C VAL A 187 -7.54 11.13 4.99
N ASN A 188 -8.18 10.01 5.33
CA ASN A 188 -8.48 9.68 6.72
C ASN A 188 -7.23 9.25 7.51
N VAL A 189 -6.30 8.50 6.91
CA VAL A 189 -4.98 8.23 7.53
C VAL A 189 -4.24 9.52 7.84
N ILE A 190 -4.17 10.45 6.90
CA ILE A 190 -3.57 11.78 7.08
C ILE A 190 -4.24 12.53 8.25
N ASN A 191 -5.57 12.50 8.33
CA ASN A 191 -6.32 13.14 9.40
C ASN A 191 -6.01 12.55 10.79
N GLU A 192 -5.94 11.22 10.91
CA GLU A 192 -5.64 10.58 12.19
C GLU A 192 -4.16 10.82 12.59
N LEU A 193 -3.22 10.77 11.65
CA LEU A 193 -1.83 11.14 11.90
C LEU A 193 -1.67 12.61 12.31
N ALA A 194 -2.44 13.53 11.72
CA ALA A 194 -2.44 14.93 12.09
C ALA A 194 -2.91 15.14 13.54
N LYS A 195 -3.99 14.47 13.95
CA LYS A 195 -4.48 14.49 15.33
C LYS A 195 -3.44 13.96 16.31
N PHE A 196 -2.80 12.85 15.96
CA PHE A 196 -1.75 12.26 16.80
C PHE A 196 -0.54 13.20 16.91
N ALA A 197 -0.08 13.78 15.80
CA ALA A 197 1.03 14.73 15.80
C ALA A 197 0.73 15.97 16.65
N ASP A 198 -0.47 16.53 16.56
CA ASP A 198 -0.90 17.69 17.36
C ASP A 198 -0.98 17.35 18.84
N LYS A 199 -1.56 16.21 19.19
CA LYS A 199 -1.67 15.73 20.59
C LYS A 199 -0.30 15.55 21.23
N GLU A 200 0.65 14.97 20.51
CA GLU A 200 1.96 14.58 21.03
C GLU A 200 3.08 15.59 20.71
N LYS A 201 2.76 16.77 20.19
CA LYS A 201 3.75 17.79 19.78
C LYS A 201 4.66 18.28 20.89
N ASN A 202 4.21 18.19 22.14
CA ASN A 202 4.95 18.62 23.33
C ASN A 202 5.53 17.45 24.15
N GLN A 203 5.40 16.19 23.69
CA GLN A 203 5.97 15.02 24.37
C GLN A 203 7.43 14.83 23.95
N PRO A 204 8.44 15.20 24.79
CA PRO A 204 9.85 14.97 24.47
C PRO A 204 10.15 13.47 24.38
N CYS A 205 11.00 13.09 23.46
CA CYS A 205 11.49 11.72 23.33
C CYS A 205 12.91 11.71 22.73
N LEU A 206 13.61 10.59 22.85
CA LEU A 206 14.87 10.38 22.15
C LEU A 206 14.64 10.34 20.65
N ALA A 207 15.43 11.09 19.89
CA ALA A 207 15.60 10.82 18.48
C ALA A 207 16.74 9.82 18.27
N PHE A 208 16.66 9.07 17.17
CA PHE A 208 17.68 8.10 16.79
C PHE A 208 18.20 8.42 15.40
N THR A 209 19.52 8.46 15.27
CA THR A 209 20.22 8.44 13.98
C THR A 209 21.10 7.20 13.95
N HIS A 210 21.13 6.48 12.83
CA HIS A 210 21.79 5.17 12.76
C HIS A 210 21.34 4.18 13.87
N PHE A 211 20.11 4.36 14.33
CA PHE A 211 19.51 3.65 15.47
C PHE A 211 20.29 3.82 16.79
N GLN A 212 21.07 4.90 16.90
CA GLN A 212 21.75 5.30 18.14
C GLN A 212 21.06 6.54 18.72
N PRO A 213 21.00 6.69 20.05
CA PRO A 213 20.52 7.91 20.71
C PRO A 213 21.19 9.14 20.15
N ALA A 214 20.37 10.13 19.77
CA ALA A 214 20.80 11.43 19.27
C ALA A 214 20.14 12.53 20.10
N GLN A 215 20.10 13.76 19.60
CA GLN A 215 19.45 14.87 20.31
C GLN A 215 17.95 14.57 20.52
N PRO A 216 17.33 15.11 21.61
CA PRO A 216 15.90 14.98 21.81
C PRO A 216 15.06 15.61 20.70
N THR A 217 13.88 15.04 20.49
CA THR A 217 12.81 15.57 19.64
C THR A 217 11.50 15.50 20.39
N THR A 218 10.35 15.67 19.70
CA THR A 218 9.05 15.31 20.25
C THR A 218 8.40 14.19 19.46
N LEU A 219 7.53 13.42 20.13
CA LEU A 219 6.80 12.33 19.49
C LEU A 219 5.91 12.85 18.34
N GLY A 220 5.26 14.02 18.54
CA GLY A 220 4.51 14.68 17.47
C GLY A 220 5.37 15.09 16.30
N LYS A 221 6.61 15.57 16.52
CA LYS A 221 7.54 15.87 15.42
C LYS A 221 7.94 14.61 14.65
N ARG A 222 8.16 13.50 15.32
CA ARG A 222 8.36 12.19 14.66
C ARG A 222 7.16 11.82 13.81
N ALA A 223 5.94 11.99 14.32
CA ALA A 223 4.71 11.70 13.58
C ALA A 223 4.57 12.55 12.30
N THR A 224 5.06 13.79 12.29
CA THR A 224 5.05 14.60 11.07
C THR A 224 5.94 14.04 9.96
N LEU A 225 6.91 13.19 10.25
CA LEU A 225 7.71 12.53 9.22
C LEU A 225 6.86 11.50 8.47
N TRP A 226 6.11 10.67 9.20
CA TRP A 226 5.17 9.72 8.61
C TRP A 226 4.05 10.43 7.83
N LEU A 227 3.48 11.46 8.46
CA LEU A 227 2.40 12.27 7.87
C LEU A 227 2.82 12.91 6.54
N ASN A 228 4.05 13.41 6.45
CA ASN A 228 4.55 14.04 5.23
C ASN A 228 4.67 13.05 4.05
N GLU A 229 5.06 11.81 4.31
CA GLU A 229 5.12 10.78 3.26
C GLU A 229 3.73 10.50 2.69
N PHE A 230 2.70 10.36 3.54
CA PHE A 230 1.32 10.18 3.06
C PHE A 230 0.73 11.42 2.37
N VAL A 231 1.17 12.62 2.72
CA VAL A 231 0.79 13.84 1.97
C VAL A 231 1.38 13.80 0.56
N MET A 232 2.65 13.39 0.40
CA MET A 232 3.27 13.20 -0.92
C MET A 232 2.54 12.12 -1.73
N ASP A 233 2.18 10.99 -1.09
CA ASP A 233 1.41 9.92 -1.73
C ASP A 233 0.03 10.41 -2.22
N LEU A 234 -0.63 11.30 -1.47
CA LEU A 234 -1.91 11.89 -1.86
C LEU A 234 -1.77 12.81 -3.08
N GLU A 235 -0.73 13.63 -3.13
CA GLU A 235 -0.43 14.50 -4.27
C GLU A 235 -0.20 13.67 -5.54
N ASP A 236 0.62 12.63 -5.45
CA ASP A 236 0.90 11.72 -6.55
C ASP A 236 -0.35 10.96 -7.01
N LEU A 237 -1.17 10.46 -6.07
CA LEU A 237 -2.42 9.77 -6.37
C LEU A 237 -3.37 10.68 -7.13
N GLU A 238 -3.62 11.90 -6.66
CA GLU A 238 -4.53 12.85 -7.28
C GLU A 238 -4.04 13.26 -8.68
N TYR A 239 -2.72 13.42 -8.85
CA TYR A 239 -2.14 13.66 -10.16
C TYR A 239 -2.42 12.52 -11.13
N VAL A 240 -2.14 11.28 -10.73
CA VAL A 240 -2.36 10.11 -11.61
C VAL A 240 -3.84 9.93 -11.90
N GLN A 241 -4.72 10.03 -10.89
CA GLN A 241 -6.17 9.93 -11.05
C GLN A 241 -6.70 10.98 -12.06
N GLY A 242 -6.23 12.22 -11.98
CA GLY A 242 -6.60 13.30 -12.89
C GLY A 242 -6.11 13.09 -14.33
N THR A 243 -5.16 12.18 -14.57
CA THR A 243 -4.65 11.87 -15.91
C THR A 243 -5.35 10.68 -16.58
N LEU A 244 -6.22 9.96 -15.87
CA LEU A 244 -6.94 8.82 -16.44
C LEU A 244 -7.93 9.28 -17.50
N LYS A 245 -7.91 8.59 -18.65
CA LYS A 245 -8.79 8.81 -19.79
C LYS A 245 -9.33 7.47 -20.26
N LEU A 246 -10.51 7.46 -20.85
CA LEU A 246 -11.02 6.24 -21.49
C LEU A 246 -10.19 5.87 -22.71
N LEU A 247 -10.19 4.59 -23.09
CA LEU A 247 -9.69 4.15 -24.38
C LEU A 247 -10.51 4.81 -25.50
N GLY A 248 -11.82 4.81 -25.36
CA GLY A 248 -12.76 5.20 -26.39
C GLY A 248 -13.11 4.03 -27.34
N SER A 249 -13.67 4.37 -28.49
CA SER A 249 -14.11 3.44 -29.55
C SER A 249 -13.06 3.39 -30.68
N LYS A 250 -11.92 2.73 -30.44
CA LYS A 250 -10.76 2.76 -31.34
C LYS A 250 -10.78 1.70 -32.45
N GLY A 251 -11.58 0.65 -32.29
CA GLY A 251 -11.63 -0.46 -33.26
C GLY A 251 -10.44 -1.42 -33.13
N THR A 252 -10.25 -2.25 -34.13
CA THR A 252 -9.33 -3.41 -34.08
C THR A 252 -7.85 -3.02 -33.97
N THR A 253 -7.45 -1.92 -34.58
CA THR A 253 -6.04 -1.48 -34.64
C THR A 253 -5.86 0.00 -34.22
N GLY A 254 -6.87 0.59 -33.61
CA GLY A 254 -6.82 2.00 -33.19
C GLY A 254 -7.19 3.00 -34.30
N THR A 255 -7.60 2.55 -35.45
CA THR A 255 -7.86 3.38 -36.64
C THR A 255 -9.31 3.82 -36.81
N GLN A 256 -10.22 3.33 -35.96
CA GLN A 256 -11.67 3.55 -36.06
C GLN A 256 -12.30 3.15 -37.41
N ALA A 257 -11.64 2.26 -38.18
CA ALA A 257 -12.06 1.91 -39.55
C ALA A 257 -13.53 1.44 -39.62
N SER A 258 -13.99 0.63 -38.67
CA SER A 258 -15.39 0.16 -38.64
C SER A 258 -16.38 1.30 -38.41
N PHE A 259 -16.03 2.27 -37.54
CA PHE A 259 -16.88 3.44 -37.28
C PHE A 259 -16.90 4.40 -38.47
N LEU A 260 -15.74 4.60 -39.14
CA LEU A 260 -15.66 5.40 -40.34
C LEU A 260 -16.54 4.81 -41.46
N GLU A 261 -16.57 3.48 -41.61
CA GLU A 261 -17.47 2.80 -42.55
C GLU A 261 -18.95 2.97 -42.14
N LEU A 262 -19.30 2.79 -40.87
CA LEU A 262 -20.67 3.00 -40.38
C LEU A 262 -21.16 4.43 -40.60
N PHE A 263 -20.28 5.41 -40.55
CA PHE A 263 -20.58 6.83 -40.82
C PHE A 263 -20.37 7.24 -42.29
N ASN A 264 -20.24 6.28 -43.21
CA ASN A 264 -20.06 6.53 -44.64
C ASN A 264 -18.88 7.47 -44.98
N GLY A 265 -17.76 7.34 -44.24
CA GLY A 265 -16.55 8.14 -44.43
C GLY A 265 -16.55 9.50 -43.75
N ASP A 266 -17.53 9.79 -42.92
CA ASP A 266 -17.65 11.06 -42.20
C ASP A 266 -16.66 11.12 -41.03
N GLN A 267 -15.55 11.83 -41.21
CA GLN A 267 -14.48 12.00 -40.21
C GLN A 267 -14.96 12.80 -39.00
N GLU A 268 -15.83 13.81 -39.19
CA GLU A 268 -16.32 14.65 -38.08
C GLU A 268 -17.17 13.84 -37.10
N LYS A 269 -17.97 12.90 -37.59
CA LYS A 269 -18.72 11.98 -36.75
C LYS A 269 -17.78 11.06 -35.93
N CYS A 270 -16.71 10.55 -36.57
CA CYS A 270 -15.70 9.77 -35.87
C CYS A 270 -14.99 10.58 -34.77
N ASP A 271 -14.64 11.84 -35.06
CA ASP A 271 -14.00 12.73 -34.07
C ASP A 271 -14.89 13.02 -32.86
N ARG A 272 -16.22 13.05 -33.07
CA ARG A 272 -17.20 13.30 -32.00
C ARG A 272 -17.53 12.06 -31.17
N LEU A 273 -17.34 10.86 -31.70
CA LEU A 273 -17.74 9.59 -31.08
C LEU A 273 -17.12 9.41 -29.68
N ASP A 274 -15.80 9.50 -29.58
CA ASP A 274 -15.07 9.28 -28.34
C ASP A 274 -15.36 10.31 -27.25
N PRO A 275 -15.35 11.64 -27.51
CA PRO A 275 -15.74 12.64 -26.53
C PRO A 275 -17.14 12.45 -25.95
N MET A 276 -18.12 12.12 -26.81
CA MET A 276 -19.51 11.90 -26.38
C MET A 276 -19.66 10.65 -25.50
N ILE A 277 -18.94 9.57 -25.81
CA ILE A 277 -18.90 8.37 -24.96
C ILE A 277 -18.23 8.70 -23.61
N ALA A 278 -17.10 9.42 -23.64
CA ALA A 278 -16.41 9.81 -22.42
C ALA A 278 -17.31 10.61 -21.48
N GLU A 279 -18.02 11.61 -22.00
CA GLU A 279 -18.97 12.42 -21.24
C GLU A 279 -20.09 11.57 -20.60
N LYS A 280 -20.70 10.64 -21.38
CA LYS A 280 -21.75 9.73 -20.87
C LYS A 280 -21.25 8.80 -19.78
N MET A 281 -19.96 8.47 -19.80
CA MET A 281 -19.32 7.62 -18.79
C MET A 281 -18.66 8.41 -17.63
N GLY A 282 -18.82 9.76 -17.61
CA GLY A 282 -18.31 10.63 -16.55
C GLY A 282 -16.79 10.90 -16.63
N PHE A 283 -16.20 10.77 -17.83
CA PHE A 283 -14.80 11.11 -18.09
C PHE A 283 -14.69 12.36 -18.97
N THR A 284 -13.59 13.07 -18.83
CA THR A 284 -13.36 14.32 -19.56
C THR A 284 -12.90 14.09 -21.00
N SER A 285 -12.29 12.93 -21.31
CA SER A 285 -11.73 12.64 -22.63
C SER A 285 -11.33 11.17 -22.77
N CYS A 286 -11.03 10.79 -24.01
CA CYS A 286 -10.35 9.53 -24.36
C CYS A 286 -8.88 9.77 -24.70
N TYR A 287 -8.07 8.69 -24.70
CA TYR A 287 -6.71 8.76 -25.21
C TYR A 287 -6.72 9.12 -26.69
N PRO A 288 -5.92 10.10 -27.14
CA PRO A 288 -5.96 10.57 -28.52
C PRO A 288 -5.38 9.53 -29.49
N VAL A 289 -4.44 8.71 -29.03
CA VAL A 289 -3.77 7.67 -29.83
C VAL A 289 -3.71 6.38 -29.02
N SER A 290 -4.06 5.28 -29.67
CA SER A 290 -3.92 3.93 -29.11
C SER A 290 -3.86 2.89 -30.25
N GLY A 291 -3.46 1.66 -29.92
CA GLY A 291 -3.77 0.50 -30.74
C GLY A 291 -5.20 0.02 -30.45
N GLN A 292 -5.40 -1.29 -30.40
CA GLN A 292 -6.67 -1.88 -29.97
C GLN A 292 -6.93 -1.62 -28.48
N THR A 293 -5.86 -1.44 -27.68
CA THR A 293 -5.87 -1.25 -26.24
C THR A 293 -5.30 0.13 -25.86
N TYR A 294 -5.62 0.65 -24.67
CA TYR A 294 -4.84 1.75 -24.11
C TYR A 294 -3.42 1.28 -23.76
N SER A 295 -2.47 2.21 -23.69
CA SER A 295 -1.10 1.89 -23.30
C SER A 295 -1.05 1.29 -21.90
N ARG A 296 -0.49 0.09 -21.75
CA ARG A 296 -0.32 -0.59 -20.45
C ARG A 296 0.61 0.18 -19.48
N LYS A 297 1.25 1.23 -19.96
CA LYS A 297 1.94 2.20 -19.10
C LYS A 297 0.99 2.90 -18.11
N VAL A 298 -0.31 2.97 -18.42
CA VAL A 298 -1.33 3.48 -17.50
C VAL A 298 -1.41 2.60 -16.25
N ASP A 299 -1.45 1.28 -16.42
CA ASP A 299 -1.48 0.30 -15.34
C ASP A 299 -0.22 0.43 -14.46
N THR A 300 0.95 0.59 -15.10
CA THR A 300 2.22 0.84 -14.39
C THR A 300 2.16 2.11 -13.54
N ARG A 301 1.62 3.20 -14.08
CA ARG A 301 1.49 4.47 -13.32
C ARG A 301 0.58 4.31 -12.12
N VAL A 302 -0.54 3.63 -12.27
CA VAL A 302 -1.49 3.37 -11.18
C VAL A 302 -0.86 2.48 -10.11
N CYS A 303 -0.25 1.35 -10.49
CA CYS A 303 0.34 0.44 -9.52
C CYS A 303 1.57 1.01 -8.81
N ASN A 304 2.30 1.94 -9.43
CA ASN A 304 3.40 2.66 -8.77
C ASN A 304 2.90 3.55 -7.63
N ILE A 305 1.71 4.15 -7.74
CA ILE A 305 1.11 4.90 -6.63
C ILE A 305 0.77 3.98 -5.46
N LEU A 306 0.21 2.79 -5.75
CA LEU A 306 -0.08 1.80 -4.71
C LEU A 306 1.21 1.37 -4.00
N ALA A 307 2.30 1.17 -4.75
CA ALA A 307 3.62 0.85 -4.20
C ALA A 307 4.20 2.00 -3.35
N GLY A 308 4.00 3.26 -3.73
CA GLY A 308 4.38 4.43 -2.95
C GLY A 308 3.68 4.44 -1.58
N ILE A 309 2.35 4.36 -1.58
CA ILE A 309 1.54 4.28 -0.35
C ILE A 309 1.98 3.09 0.53
N ALA A 310 2.22 1.93 -0.09
CA ALA A 310 2.70 0.76 0.62
C ALA A 310 4.08 0.96 1.25
N ALA A 311 4.99 1.69 0.58
CA ALA A 311 6.32 2.00 1.12
C ALA A 311 6.21 2.92 2.35
N SER A 312 5.38 3.96 2.30
CA SER A 312 5.10 4.86 3.43
C SER A 312 4.50 4.10 4.61
N ALA A 313 3.51 3.24 4.36
CA ALA A 313 2.89 2.40 5.38
C ALA A 313 3.90 1.40 5.99
N HIS A 314 4.76 0.80 5.17
CA HIS A 314 5.80 -0.12 5.65
C HIS A 314 6.79 0.59 6.59
N LYS A 315 7.23 1.80 6.22
CA LYS A 315 8.12 2.60 7.05
C LYS A 315 7.47 2.96 8.39
N PHE A 316 6.23 3.45 8.38
CA PHE A 316 5.46 3.72 9.59
C PHE A 316 5.39 2.48 10.50
N SER A 317 4.98 1.33 9.96
CA SER A 317 4.83 0.09 10.73
C SER A 317 6.14 -0.40 11.35
N ASN A 318 7.27 -0.21 10.66
CA ASN A 318 8.58 -0.51 11.24
C ASN A 318 8.91 0.39 12.42
N ASP A 319 8.68 1.70 12.30
CA ASP A 319 8.93 2.66 13.38
C ASP A 319 8.06 2.33 14.61
N ILE A 320 6.77 2.01 14.44
CA ILE A 320 5.89 1.61 15.56
C ILE A 320 6.38 0.32 16.20
N ARG A 321 6.76 -0.70 15.43
CA ARG A 321 7.32 -1.96 15.98
C ARG A 321 8.59 -1.73 16.79
N LEU A 322 9.48 -0.83 16.36
CA LEU A 322 10.67 -0.45 17.10
C LEU A 322 10.32 0.33 18.38
N LEU A 323 9.33 1.25 18.32
CA LEU A 323 8.85 1.98 19.49
C LEU A 323 8.14 1.05 20.49
N GLN A 324 7.43 0.04 20.01
CA GLN A 324 6.81 -0.98 20.86
C GLN A 324 7.86 -1.89 21.52
N HIS A 325 8.95 -2.23 20.81
CA HIS A 325 10.10 -2.91 21.42
C HIS A 325 10.68 -2.09 22.58
N LEU A 326 10.80 -0.77 22.41
CA LEU A 326 11.20 0.16 23.46
C LEU A 326 10.13 0.36 24.54
N LYS A 327 8.92 -0.14 24.38
CA LYS A 327 7.76 0.05 25.26
C LYS A 327 7.35 1.54 25.39
N GLU A 328 7.63 2.34 24.39
CA GLU A 328 7.33 3.77 24.35
C GLU A 328 5.98 4.07 23.72
N VAL A 329 5.66 3.37 22.61
CA VAL A 329 4.39 3.46 21.88
C VAL A 329 3.98 2.06 21.46
N GLU A 330 2.71 1.72 21.60
CA GLU A 330 2.14 0.43 21.20
C GLU A 330 0.96 0.63 20.26
N GLU A 331 0.75 -0.34 19.33
CA GLU A 331 -0.50 -0.42 18.58
C GLU A 331 -1.69 -0.71 19.53
N PRO A 332 -2.94 -0.42 19.12
CA PRO A 332 -4.10 -0.71 19.95
C PRO A 332 -4.26 -2.22 20.20
N PHE A 333 -4.64 -2.56 21.42
CA PHE A 333 -4.87 -3.93 21.84
C PHE A 333 -6.26 -4.08 22.43
N GLU A 334 -7.09 -4.93 21.85
CA GLU A 334 -8.47 -5.13 22.29
C GLU A 334 -8.55 -6.00 23.55
N LYS A 335 -9.57 -5.76 24.39
CA LYS A 335 -9.72 -6.47 25.67
C LYS A 335 -9.80 -7.99 25.53
N SER A 336 -10.35 -8.48 24.44
CA SER A 336 -10.49 -9.93 24.14
C SER A 336 -9.38 -10.49 23.27
N GLN A 337 -8.44 -9.64 22.81
CA GLN A 337 -7.37 -10.06 21.92
C GLN A 337 -6.35 -10.92 22.63
N ILE A 338 -5.92 -12.03 22.01
CA ILE A 338 -4.85 -12.88 22.50
C ILE A 338 -3.57 -12.54 21.74
N GLY A 339 -2.59 -11.94 22.43
CA GLY A 339 -1.32 -11.55 21.82
C GLY A 339 -0.31 -12.69 21.69
N SER A 340 -0.44 -13.74 22.50
CA SER A 340 0.46 -14.91 22.51
C SER A 340 -0.24 -16.13 23.10
N SER A 341 -0.06 -17.29 22.47
CA SER A 341 -0.59 -18.57 22.96
C SER A 341 0.16 -19.08 24.22
N ALA A 342 1.39 -18.63 24.44
CA ALA A 342 2.24 -19.11 25.53
C ALA A 342 2.41 -18.11 26.68
N MET A 343 2.42 -16.80 26.38
CA MET A 343 2.66 -15.75 27.36
C MET A 343 1.50 -14.74 27.35
N ALA A 344 0.56 -14.88 28.26
CA ALA A 344 -0.71 -14.16 28.27
C ALA A 344 -0.58 -12.61 28.30
N TYR A 345 0.49 -12.07 28.90
CA TYR A 345 0.72 -10.62 28.98
C TYR A 345 1.40 -10.04 27.72
N LYS A 346 1.94 -10.89 26.83
CA LYS A 346 2.71 -10.47 25.66
C LYS A 346 1.79 -9.84 24.61
N ARG A 347 2.05 -8.60 24.27
CA ARG A 347 1.38 -7.85 23.20
C ARG A 347 2.30 -7.79 21.99
N ASN A 348 1.92 -8.48 20.93
CA ASN A 348 2.67 -8.45 19.69
C ASN A 348 2.08 -7.36 18.78
N PRO A 349 2.90 -6.61 18.02
CA PRO A 349 2.44 -5.62 17.06
C PRO A 349 1.91 -6.28 15.77
N MET A 350 0.85 -7.08 15.90
CA MET A 350 0.37 -7.97 14.81
C MET A 350 -0.23 -7.18 13.64
N ARG A 351 -0.84 -5.99 13.92
CA ARG A 351 -1.38 -5.12 12.86
C ARG A 351 -0.26 -4.47 12.08
N ASP A 352 0.77 -3.96 12.75
CA ASP A 352 1.94 -3.39 12.11
C ASP A 352 2.77 -4.44 11.36
N GLU A 353 2.89 -5.67 11.87
CA GLU A 353 3.50 -6.79 11.14
C GLU A 353 2.71 -7.13 9.87
N ARG A 354 1.40 -7.04 9.90
CA ARG A 354 0.51 -7.26 8.75
C ARG A 354 0.62 -6.13 7.74
N ILE A 355 0.63 -4.87 8.18
CA ILE A 355 0.90 -3.71 7.32
C ILE A 355 2.22 -3.94 6.58
N ALA A 356 3.31 -4.24 7.30
CA ALA A 356 4.63 -4.48 6.71
C ALA A 356 4.63 -5.64 5.69
N SER A 357 3.91 -6.74 5.97
CA SER A 357 3.88 -7.90 5.09
C SER A 357 3.08 -7.66 3.82
N LEU A 358 1.89 -7.05 3.92
CA LEU A 358 1.08 -6.67 2.77
C LEU A 358 1.77 -5.61 1.91
N SER A 359 2.44 -4.64 2.54
CA SER A 359 3.20 -3.61 1.82
C SER A 359 4.31 -4.19 0.94
N ARG A 360 5.05 -5.20 1.43
CA ARG A 360 6.06 -5.88 0.59
C ARG A 360 5.43 -6.55 -0.62
N TYR A 361 4.23 -7.15 -0.44
CA TYR A 361 3.49 -7.73 -1.55
C TYR A 361 3.17 -6.69 -2.62
N VAL A 362 2.56 -5.56 -2.24
CA VAL A 362 2.19 -4.48 -3.17
C VAL A 362 3.40 -3.90 -3.90
N MET A 363 4.50 -3.64 -3.18
CA MET A 363 5.73 -3.10 -3.79
C MET A 363 6.33 -4.03 -4.85
N ILE A 364 6.30 -5.33 -4.62
CA ILE A 364 6.81 -6.31 -5.59
C ILE A 364 5.81 -6.52 -6.72
N ASP A 365 4.51 -6.56 -6.43
CA ASP A 365 3.46 -6.73 -7.43
C ASP A 365 3.45 -5.60 -8.47
N ALA A 366 3.80 -4.37 -8.10
CA ALA A 366 3.91 -3.23 -9.01
C ALA A 366 4.92 -3.43 -10.16
N LEU A 367 5.81 -4.40 -10.07
CA LEU A 367 6.70 -4.78 -11.18
C LEU A 367 5.95 -5.48 -12.32
N ASN A 368 4.86 -6.20 -12.03
CA ASN A 368 4.07 -6.91 -13.03
C ASN A 368 3.55 -5.97 -14.14
N PRO A 369 2.84 -4.86 -13.83
CA PRO A 369 2.39 -3.93 -14.87
C PRO A 369 3.52 -3.29 -15.65
N ALA A 370 4.67 -3.03 -15.03
CA ALA A 370 5.83 -2.45 -15.71
C ALA A 370 6.39 -3.42 -16.76
N MET A 371 6.56 -4.70 -16.39
CA MET A 371 6.99 -5.76 -17.31
C MET A 371 5.96 -5.98 -18.41
N THR A 372 4.68 -6.09 -18.06
CA THR A 372 3.58 -6.25 -19.04
C THR A 372 3.57 -5.10 -20.05
N SER A 373 3.79 -3.85 -19.59
CA SER A 373 3.88 -2.69 -20.47
C SER A 373 5.03 -2.80 -21.49
N ALA A 374 6.17 -3.34 -21.07
CA ALA A 374 7.35 -3.53 -21.93
C ALA A 374 7.16 -4.66 -22.95
N GLU A 375 6.33 -5.66 -22.65
CA GLU A 375 6.08 -6.83 -23.51
C GLU A 375 4.91 -6.63 -24.48
N GLN A 376 4.33 -5.42 -24.61
CA GLN A 376 3.29 -5.17 -25.60
C GLN A 376 3.87 -5.05 -27.01
N TRP A 377 3.24 -5.74 -27.98
CA TRP A 377 3.69 -5.78 -29.37
C TRP A 377 2.69 -5.08 -30.30
N PHE A 378 3.19 -4.15 -31.09
CA PHE A 378 2.40 -3.43 -32.09
C PHE A 378 1.06 -2.90 -31.54
N GLU A 379 -0.04 -3.16 -32.20
CA GLU A 379 -1.37 -2.67 -31.87
C GLU A 379 -2.08 -3.53 -30.84
N ARG A 380 -1.66 -4.80 -30.66
CA ARG A 380 -2.25 -5.73 -29.68
C ARG A 380 -1.40 -6.98 -29.46
N THR A 381 -1.20 -7.35 -28.22
CA THR A 381 -0.87 -8.72 -27.78
C THR A 381 -1.79 -9.11 -26.61
N LEU A 382 -2.06 -10.40 -26.43
CA LEU A 382 -2.90 -10.89 -25.32
C LEU A 382 -2.08 -11.20 -24.06
N ASP A 383 -0.78 -10.97 -24.09
CA ASP A 383 0.16 -11.23 -22.99
C ASP A 383 -0.24 -10.51 -21.68
N ASP A 384 -0.82 -9.33 -21.80
CA ASP A 384 -1.33 -8.54 -20.66
C ASP A 384 -2.48 -9.20 -19.91
N SER A 385 -3.30 -9.98 -20.59
CA SER A 385 -4.66 -10.34 -20.13
C SER A 385 -4.67 -11.10 -18.80
N ALA A 386 -3.89 -12.16 -18.67
CA ALA A 386 -3.85 -12.97 -17.45
C ALA A 386 -3.14 -12.22 -16.31
N ASN A 387 -2.00 -11.59 -16.59
CA ASN A 387 -1.21 -10.89 -15.57
C ASN A 387 -1.99 -9.73 -14.96
N LYS A 388 -2.55 -8.81 -15.76
CA LYS A 388 -3.26 -7.64 -15.22
C LYS A 388 -4.53 -7.97 -14.42
N ARG A 389 -5.20 -9.09 -14.76
CA ARG A 389 -6.40 -9.55 -14.01
C ARG A 389 -6.07 -9.94 -12.57
N ILE A 390 -4.82 -10.29 -12.31
CA ILE A 390 -4.32 -10.66 -10.98
C ILE A 390 -3.68 -9.43 -10.34
N SER A 391 -2.63 -8.91 -10.94
CA SER A 391 -1.77 -7.89 -10.35
C SER A 391 -2.52 -6.59 -10.00
N ILE A 392 -3.34 -6.06 -10.91
CA ILE A 392 -4.08 -4.83 -10.64
C ILE A 392 -5.08 -5.02 -9.49
N ALA A 393 -5.89 -6.08 -9.55
CA ALA A 393 -6.90 -6.33 -8.53
C ALA A 393 -6.27 -6.57 -7.15
N GLU A 394 -5.26 -7.43 -7.07
CA GLU A 394 -4.62 -7.78 -5.81
C GLU A 394 -3.81 -6.61 -5.23
N GLY A 395 -3.18 -5.78 -6.07
CA GLY A 395 -2.52 -4.56 -5.65
C GLY A 395 -3.48 -3.59 -4.94
N PHE A 396 -4.67 -3.37 -5.51
CA PHE A 396 -5.71 -2.54 -4.89
C PHE A 396 -6.29 -3.17 -3.62
N LEU A 397 -6.64 -4.45 -3.64
CA LEU A 397 -7.18 -5.16 -2.48
C LEU A 397 -6.21 -5.15 -1.29
N ALA A 398 -4.92 -5.34 -1.56
CA ALA A 398 -3.90 -5.31 -0.52
C ALA A 398 -3.70 -3.87 0.02
N THR A 399 -3.64 -2.86 -0.85
CA THR A 399 -3.49 -1.45 -0.43
C THR A 399 -4.70 -0.97 0.37
N ASP A 400 -5.90 -1.39 0.00
CA ASP A 400 -7.14 -1.13 0.72
C ASP A 400 -7.07 -1.65 2.16
N GLY A 401 -6.64 -2.91 2.33
CA GLY A 401 -6.46 -3.51 3.65
C GLY A 401 -5.33 -2.87 4.47
N ILE A 402 -4.24 -2.43 3.82
CA ILE A 402 -3.16 -1.68 4.48
C ILE A 402 -3.71 -0.38 5.08
N LEU A 403 -4.51 0.39 4.32
CA LEU A 403 -5.04 1.67 4.78
C LEU A 403 -6.08 1.51 5.88
N ASP A 404 -6.91 0.44 5.86
CA ASP A 404 -7.80 0.13 6.98
C ASP A 404 -7.01 -0.17 8.26
N LEU A 405 -5.96 -0.98 8.17
CA LEU A 405 -5.08 -1.25 9.30
C LEU A 405 -4.40 0.04 9.79
N MET A 406 -3.91 0.88 8.87
CA MET A 406 -3.30 2.18 9.21
C MET A 406 -4.26 3.09 9.98
N MET A 407 -5.50 3.27 9.51
CA MET A 407 -6.51 4.08 10.23
C MET A 407 -6.75 3.55 11.64
N ASN A 408 -6.88 2.24 11.79
CA ASN A 408 -7.11 1.61 13.08
C ASN A 408 -5.92 1.75 14.03
N VAL A 409 -4.71 1.50 13.55
CA VAL A 409 -3.49 1.59 14.36
C VAL A 409 -3.28 3.02 14.83
N VAL A 410 -3.36 4.00 13.92
CA VAL A 410 -3.09 5.40 14.25
C VAL A 410 -4.10 5.98 15.23
N ASP A 411 -5.41 5.70 15.04
CA ASP A 411 -6.47 6.16 15.96
C ASP A 411 -6.30 5.59 17.39
N GLY A 412 -5.74 4.37 17.48
CA GLY A 412 -5.61 3.63 18.73
C GLY A 412 -4.22 3.63 19.36
N LEU A 413 -3.23 4.36 18.85
CA LEU A 413 -1.87 4.36 19.39
C LEU A 413 -1.83 4.70 20.89
N VAL A 414 -1.16 3.84 21.66
CA VAL A 414 -0.99 3.99 23.11
C VAL A 414 0.42 4.50 23.39
N VAL A 415 0.52 5.67 24.02
CA VAL A 415 1.80 6.31 24.38
C VAL A 415 2.06 6.11 25.87
N TYR A 416 3.30 5.78 26.24
CA TYR A 416 3.76 5.62 27.63
C TYR A 416 4.76 6.72 28.03
N PRO A 417 4.30 7.93 28.43
CA PRO A 417 5.18 9.08 28.68
C PRO A 417 6.26 8.82 29.71
N LYS A 418 5.95 8.01 30.76
CA LYS A 418 6.92 7.69 31.81
C LYS A 418 8.06 6.77 31.33
N VAL A 419 7.79 5.87 30.38
CA VAL A 419 8.82 5.04 29.78
C VAL A 419 9.71 5.89 28.86
N ILE A 420 9.09 6.75 28.05
CA ILE A 420 9.80 7.72 27.20
C ILE A 420 10.71 8.62 28.04
N GLU A 421 10.18 9.17 29.12
CA GLU A 421 10.95 10.01 30.07
C GLU A 421 12.15 9.25 30.65
N LYS A 422 11.95 7.99 31.09
CA LYS A 422 13.01 7.16 31.65
C LYS A 422 14.14 6.94 30.64
N HIS A 423 13.83 6.60 29.40
CA HIS A 423 14.84 6.39 28.35
C HIS A 423 15.56 7.70 28.01
N LEU A 424 14.81 8.79 27.88
CA LEU A 424 15.39 10.11 27.59
C LEU A 424 16.34 10.56 28.70
N MET A 425 15.93 10.43 29.96
CA MET A 425 16.74 10.85 31.11
C MET A 425 18.02 10.02 31.30
N ALA A 426 18.03 8.77 30.85
CA ALA A 426 19.26 7.94 30.87
C ALA A 426 20.36 8.47 29.93
N GLU A 427 19.97 9.09 28.83
CA GLU A 427 20.88 9.60 27.80
C GLU A 427 21.09 11.12 27.85
N LEU A 428 20.15 11.87 28.43
CA LEU A 428 20.16 13.32 28.45
C LEU A 428 21.43 13.94 29.05
N PRO A 429 22.06 13.42 30.12
CA PRO A 429 23.32 13.95 30.65
C PRO A 429 24.44 14.04 29.61
N PHE A 430 24.56 13.05 28.73
CA PHE A 430 25.54 13.08 27.64
C PHE A 430 25.22 14.13 26.57
N MET A 431 23.93 14.37 26.31
CA MET A 431 23.46 15.35 25.32
C MET A 431 23.53 16.77 25.84
N ALA A 432 23.42 16.94 27.16
CA ALA A 432 23.42 18.24 27.83
C ALA A 432 24.83 18.82 28.07
N THR A 433 25.89 18.08 27.73
CA THR A 433 27.28 18.48 28.01
C THR A 433 27.65 19.87 27.50
N GLU A 434 27.13 20.27 26.31
CA GLU A 434 27.35 21.62 25.80
C GLU A 434 26.70 22.68 26.68
N ASN A 435 25.46 22.49 27.11
CA ASN A 435 24.74 23.41 27.98
C ASN A 435 25.41 23.50 29.36
N ILE A 436 25.82 22.36 29.92
CA ILE A 436 26.58 22.30 31.18
C ILE A 436 27.88 23.09 31.06
N MET A 437 28.62 22.92 29.98
CA MET A 437 29.86 23.68 29.72
C MET A 437 29.59 25.18 29.65
N MET A 438 28.51 25.60 28.98
CA MET A 438 28.13 26.99 28.89
C MET A 438 27.76 27.59 30.26
N ASP A 439 27.01 26.83 31.08
CA ASP A 439 26.64 27.29 32.42
C ASP A 439 27.83 27.34 33.36
N ALA A 440 28.74 26.36 33.29
CA ALA A 440 30.00 26.38 34.04
C ALA A 440 30.91 27.55 33.62
N THR A 441 30.94 27.89 32.30
CA THR A 441 31.69 29.08 31.81
C THR A 441 31.10 30.37 32.35
N LYS A 442 29.76 30.51 32.42
CA LYS A 442 29.11 31.67 33.05
C LYS A 442 29.40 31.76 34.55
N ALA A 443 29.59 30.59 35.21
CA ALA A 443 30.01 30.54 36.62
C ALA A 443 31.49 30.85 36.87
N GLY A 444 32.28 31.13 35.80
CA GLY A 444 33.66 31.58 35.86
C GLY A 444 34.72 30.56 35.47
N GLY A 445 34.32 29.39 34.94
CA GLY A 445 35.22 28.33 34.48
C GLY A 445 35.85 28.66 33.08
N ASP A 446 37.07 28.14 32.84
CA ASP A 446 37.71 28.22 31.52
C ASP A 446 37.08 27.24 30.53
N ARG A 447 36.58 27.72 29.39
CA ARG A 447 35.85 26.93 28.40
C ARG A 447 36.68 25.76 27.83
N GLN A 448 37.98 25.94 27.64
CA GLN A 448 38.81 24.87 27.07
C GLN A 448 39.12 23.79 28.08
N GLU A 449 39.40 24.18 29.33
CA GLU A 449 39.58 23.25 30.43
C GLU A 449 38.28 22.44 30.71
N LEU A 450 37.14 23.15 30.76
CA LEU A 450 35.82 22.51 30.93
C LEU A 450 35.49 21.51 29.82
N HIS A 451 35.83 21.82 28.57
CA HIS A 451 35.61 20.92 27.45
C HIS A 451 36.38 19.61 27.61
N GLU A 452 37.67 19.68 27.98
CA GLU A 452 38.48 18.48 28.16
C GLU A 452 38.00 17.67 29.37
N ARG A 453 37.66 18.34 30.46
CA ARG A 453 37.13 17.66 31.65
C ARG A 453 35.78 16.96 31.40
N ILE A 454 34.86 17.61 30.67
CA ILE A 454 33.59 16.97 30.26
C ILE A 454 33.86 15.75 29.39
N ARG A 455 34.80 15.80 28.47
CA ARG A 455 35.18 14.67 27.64
C ARG A 455 35.67 13.48 28.47
N GLU A 456 36.59 13.73 29.42
CA GLU A 456 37.12 12.70 30.32
C GLU A 456 36.00 12.07 31.18
N LEU A 457 35.21 12.90 31.87
CA LEU A 457 34.13 12.46 32.75
C LEU A 457 33.03 11.72 31.95
N SER A 458 32.74 12.14 30.71
CA SER A 458 31.79 11.44 29.84
C SER A 458 32.30 10.05 29.44
N MET A 459 33.62 9.89 29.20
CA MET A 459 34.22 8.58 28.90
C MET A 459 34.16 7.64 30.11
N GLU A 460 34.37 8.17 31.32
CA GLU A 460 34.23 7.40 32.57
C GLU A 460 32.79 6.99 32.83
N ALA A 461 31.83 7.93 32.72
CA ALA A 461 30.41 7.65 32.87
C ALA A 461 29.94 6.63 31.81
N GLY A 462 30.46 6.73 30.57
CA GLY A 462 30.21 5.75 29.53
C GLY A 462 30.69 4.33 29.88
N LYS A 463 31.80 4.19 30.61
CA LYS A 463 32.25 2.89 31.16
C LYS A 463 31.29 2.38 32.24
N THR A 464 30.85 3.26 33.15
CA THR A 464 29.87 2.91 34.18
C THR A 464 28.61 2.32 33.56
N VAL A 465 28.08 2.96 32.51
CA VAL A 465 26.87 2.50 31.81
C VAL A 465 27.13 1.19 31.04
N LYS A 466 28.18 1.16 30.19
CA LYS A 466 28.35 0.08 29.20
C LYS A 466 29.10 -1.14 29.75
N VAL A 467 30.03 -0.95 30.66
CA VAL A 467 30.87 -2.04 31.20
C VAL A 467 30.30 -2.55 32.52
N GLU A 468 29.82 -1.63 33.39
CA GLU A 468 29.36 -2.01 34.71
C GLU A 468 27.83 -2.22 34.77
N GLY A 469 27.08 -1.79 33.72
CA GLY A 469 25.63 -1.92 33.66
C GLY A 469 24.88 -1.07 34.69
N LYS A 470 25.49 0.00 35.17
CA LYS A 470 24.92 0.94 36.17
C LYS A 470 24.29 2.14 35.46
N ASP A 471 23.53 2.93 36.24
CA ASP A 471 22.97 4.18 35.76
C ASP A 471 24.05 5.21 35.40
N ASN A 472 23.70 6.18 34.53
CA ASN A 472 24.58 7.26 34.12
C ASN A 472 24.87 8.20 35.29
N ASP A 473 26.11 8.28 35.71
CA ASP A 473 26.59 9.08 36.86
C ASP A 473 27.36 10.35 36.44
N LEU A 474 27.18 10.81 35.18
CA LEU A 474 27.92 11.97 34.65
C LEU A 474 27.66 13.24 35.49
N LEU A 475 26.42 13.49 35.87
CA LEU A 475 26.08 14.70 36.64
C LEU A 475 26.73 14.71 38.02
N GLU A 476 26.76 13.57 38.70
CA GLU A 476 27.41 13.40 40.01
C GLU A 476 28.93 13.56 39.90
N ARG A 477 29.54 13.12 38.78
CA ARG A 477 30.96 13.33 38.50
C ARG A 477 31.29 14.78 38.30
N ILE A 478 30.51 15.49 37.47
CA ILE A 478 30.65 16.93 37.20
C ILE A 478 30.45 17.73 38.50
N ALA A 479 29.45 17.42 39.29
CA ALA A 479 29.18 18.12 40.56
C ALA A 479 30.31 17.98 41.58
N LYS A 480 31.10 16.88 41.52
CA LYS A 480 32.26 16.64 42.40
C LYS A 480 33.53 17.30 41.92
N ASP A 481 33.58 17.72 40.68
CA ASP A 481 34.74 18.36 40.10
C ASP A 481 34.67 19.88 40.31
N PRO A 482 35.62 20.47 41.05
CA PRO A 482 35.59 21.88 41.44
C PRO A 482 35.74 22.84 40.26
N THR A 483 36.25 22.38 39.10
CA THR A 483 36.42 23.20 37.91
C THR A 483 35.11 23.72 37.32
N PHE A 484 33.99 23.02 37.60
CA PHE A 484 32.70 23.41 37.03
C PHE A 484 31.96 24.48 37.83
N HIS A 485 32.25 24.64 39.10
CA HIS A 485 31.55 25.57 39.99
C HIS A 485 30.01 25.40 39.99
N LEU A 486 29.52 24.19 39.72
CA LEU A 486 28.10 23.85 39.67
C LEU A 486 27.76 22.79 40.73
N SER A 487 26.68 22.99 41.44
CA SER A 487 26.13 21.97 42.35
C SER A 487 25.35 20.90 41.57
N LEU A 488 25.16 19.72 42.18
CA LEU A 488 24.29 18.69 41.61
C LEU A 488 22.85 19.20 41.39
N GLU A 489 22.36 20.06 42.27
CA GLU A 489 21.04 20.65 42.15
C GLU A 489 20.93 21.60 40.95
N ASP A 490 21.98 22.38 40.66
CA ASP A 490 22.07 23.23 39.46
C ASP A 490 22.05 22.41 38.19
N LEU A 491 22.82 21.31 38.15
CA LEU A 491 22.87 20.39 37.04
C LEU A 491 21.51 19.70 36.82
N GLN A 492 20.86 19.19 37.89
CA GLN A 492 19.54 18.57 37.79
C GLN A 492 18.46 19.53 37.28
N ARG A 493 18.50 20.82 37.70
CA ARG A 493 17.59 21.86 37.18
C ARG A 493 17.76 22.14 35.70
N SER A 494 18.95 21.93 35.15
CA SER A 494 19.18 22.09 33.71
C SER A 494 18.70 20.89 32.92
N MET A 495 18.42 19.72 33.51
CA MET A 495 17.97 18.49 32.84
C MET A 495 16.45 18.47 32.54
N ASP A 496 15.84 19.60 32.20
CA ASP A 496 14.47 19.63 31.70
C ASP A 496 14.44 19.25 30.22
N PRO A 497 13.89 18.08 29.84
CA PRO A 497 13.89 17.61 28.45
C PRO A 497 13.29 18.60 27.45
N LYS A 498 12.35 19.43 27.87
CA LYS A 498 11.70 20.43 27.02
C LYS A 498 12.64 21.49 26.49
N LYS A 499 13.76 21.73 27.17
CA LYS A 499 14.79 22.69 26.73
C LYS A 499 15.65 22.17 25.58
N TYR A 500 15.60 20.87 25.29
CA TYR A 500 16.48 20.19 24.33
C TYR A 500 15.79 19.78 23.03
N VAL A 501 14.47 19.93 22.93
CA VAL A 501 13.70 19.54 21.72
C VAL A 501 13.76 20.57 20.59
N GLY A 502 14.52 21.65 20.77
CA GLY A 502 14.66 22.70 19.76
C GLY A 502 13.33 23.30 19.32
N ARG A 503 13.12 23.37 18.02
CA ARG A 503 11.91 23.92 17.41
C ARG A 503 10.83 22.85 17.12
N ALA A 504 10.95 21.62 17.63
CA ALA A 504 10.06 20.53 17.25
C ALA A 504 8.56 20.86 17.45
N PRO A 505 8.09 21.39 18.58
CA PRO A 505 6.67 21.75 18.73
C PRO A 505 6.22 22.81 17.73
N TYR A 506 7.00 23.84 17.53
CA TYR A 506 6.71 24.89 16.54
C TYR A 506 6.64 24.36 15.12
N GLN A 507 7.54 23.44 14.76
CA GLN A 507 7.56 22.82 13.42
C GLN A 507 6.31 21.97 13.19
N VAL A 508 5.81 21.27 14.22
CA VAL A 508 4.53 20.53 14.15
C VAL A 508 3.39 21.51 13.87
N ASP A 509 3.24 22.55 14.71
CA ASP A 509 2.18 23.55 14.53
C ASP A 509 2.23 24.20 13.15
N LYS A 510 3.42 24.60 12.71
CA LYS A 510 3.59 25.21 11.39
C LYS A 510 3.17 24.27 10.27
N TYR A 511 3.66 23.03 10.29
CA TYR A 511 3.36 22.03 9.25
C TYR A 511 1.87 21.70 9.19
N LEU A 512 1.24 21.47 10.35
CA LEU A 512 -0.19 21.19 10.41
C LEU A 512 -1.03 22.36 9.87
N ASN A 513 -0.72 23.60 10.28
CA ASN A 513 -1.51 24.76 9.90
C ASN A 513 -1.29 25.21 8.46
N GLU A 514 -0.05 25.15 7.95
CA GLU A 514 0.27 25.66 6.63
C GLU A 514 0.08 24.62 5.51
N VAL A 515 0.16 23.32 5.82
CA VAL A 515 0.10 22.24 4.82
C VAL A 515 -1.10 21.32 5.05
N VAL A 516 -1.17 20.68 6.22
CA VAL A 516 -2.09 19.54 6.39
C VAL A 516 -3.55 19.97 6.52
N TYR A 517 -3.84 20.95 7.39
CA TYR A 517 -5.23 21.39 7.60
C TYR A 517 -5.86 22.04 6.35
N PRO A 518 -5.13 22.80 5.51
CA PRO A 518 -5.64 23.22 4.20
C PRO A 518 -6.03 22.03 3.30
N ILE A 519 -5.16 21.01 3.20
CA ILE A 519 -5.44 19.78 2.43
C ILE A 519 -6.71 19.07 2.92
N LEU A 520 -6.84 18.90 4.23
CA LEU A 520 -8.02 18.25 4.84
C LEU A 520 -9.30 19.10 4.68
N LYS A 521 -9.18 20.42 4.77
CA LYS A 521 -10.32 21.34 4.58
C LYS A 521 -10.90 21.27 3.18
N GLU A 522 -10.06 21.19 2.16
CA GLU A 522 -10.48 21.02 0.76
C GLU A 522 -11.17 19.68 0.51
N ARG A 523 -10.88 18.65 1.32
CA ARG A 523 -11.37 17.27 1.19
C ARG A 523 -12.27 16.84 2.35
N LYS A 524 -12.94 17.81 2.97
CA LYS A 524 -13.80 17.57 4.16
C LYS A 524 -14.90 16.53 3.93
N ASP A 525 -15.37 16.42 2.69
CA ASP A 525 -16.38 15.46 2.26
C ASP A 525 -15.89 14.01 2.25
N LEU A 526 -14.58 13.79 2.28
CA LEU A 526 -13.95 12.48 2.34
C LEU A 526 -13.68 12.01 3.78
N LEU A 527 -13.78 12.89 4.76
CA LEU A 527 -13.48 12.61 6.17
C LEU A 527 -14.57 11.78 6.86
N GLY A 528 -14.22 11.18 7.99
CA GLY A 528 -15.14 10.45 8.87
C GLY A 528 -15.33 8.98 8.50
N MET A 529 -14.49 8.43 7.64
CA MET A 529 -14.45 6.99 7.37
C MET A 529 -13.89 6.26 8.60
N LYS A 530 -14.49 5.11 8.92
CA LYS A 530 -14.00 4.21 9.98
C LYS A 530 -13.40 2.97 9.35
N ALA A 531 -12.32 2.49 9.94
CA ALA A 531 -11.70 1.25 9.52
C ALA A 531 -12.62 0.05 9.78
N GLU A 532 -12.76 -0.83 8.79
CA GLU A 532 -13.37 -2.14 8.94
C GLU A 532 -12.26 -3.17 9.08
N ILE A 533 -12.04 -3.68 10.30
CA ILE A 533 -11.02 -4.71 10.54
C ILE A 533 -11.70 -6.06 10.75
N ASN A 534 -11.40 -6.99 9.87
CA ASN A 534 -11.94 -8.35 9.93
C ASN A 534 -11.03 -9.34 10.69
N VAL A 535 -9.79 -8.96 11.00
CA VAL A 535 -8.78 -9.83 11.64
C VAL A 535 -7.80 -9.06 12.51
#